data_977c148eb8928e7cc7e45b397d5471a4
#
_entry.id   977c148eb8928e7cc7e45b397d5471a4
#
_cell.length_a   1.000
_cell.length_b   1.000
_cell.length_c   1.000
_cell.angle_alpha   90.00
_cell.angle_beta   90.00
_cell.angle_gamma   90.00
#
_symmetry.space_group_name_H-M   'P 1'
#
loop_
_entity.id
_entity.type
_entity.pdbx_description
1 polymer ?
#
loop_
_entity_poly.entity_id
_entity_poly.type
_entity_poly.pdbx_seq_one_letter_code
_entity_poly.pdbx_strand_id
1 'polypeptide(L)'
;MREIKKIDINKSFTLKRLIFSENWNDKIDRILIYVVFGTLIILPAFMILKADFNLPNQKLISLTAFPLTIFLSLYLVYRTATEKHLIELKTQFNEGKNRQILMMFADKNKLIVSRDSKEYVILNTRLYRTTVIFIVKDNIVLFTAMTNGYRINFPTLICHFLLKQRLKKEYKLASVDL
;
A
#
# COMPACT_ATOMS: atom_id res chain seq x y z
N MET A 1 10.55 12.12 -4.95
CA MET A 1 10.52 11.21 -3.78
C MET A 1 9.52 11.78 -2.78
N ARG A 2 8.54 10.98 -2.38
CA ARG A 2 7.52 11.39 -1.40
C ARG A 2 8.19 11.64 -0.04
N GLU A 3 8.16 12.86 0.44
CA GLU A 3 8.72 13.20 1.75
C GLU A 3 7.59 13.21 2.80
N ILE A 4 7.56 12.18 3.63
CA ILE A 4 6.58 12.08 4.72
C ILE A 4 7.09 12.92 5.90
N LYS A 5 6.77 14.22 5.89
CA LYS A 5 7.36 15.21 6.83
C LYS A 5 6.72 15.20 8.20
N LYS A 6 5.40 15.12 8.29
CA LYS A 6 4.63 15.16 9.56
C LYS A 6 3.48 14.18 9.47
N ILE A 7 3.49 13.17 10.33
CA ILE A 7 2.38 12.24 10.51
C ILE A 7 1.59 12.71 11.72
N ASP A 8 0.28 12.90 11.57
CA ASP A 8 -0.64 13.10 12.70
C ASP A 8 -1.02 11.71 13.24
N ILE A 9 -0.31 11.26 14.26
CA ILE A 9 -0.41 9.91 14.78
C ILE A 9 -1.76 9.68 15.46
N ASN A 10 -2.24 10.64 16.23
CA ASN A 10 -3.51 10.51 16.95
C ASN A 10 -4.68 10.37 15.97
N LYS A 11 -4.76 11.23 14.98
CA LYS A 11 -5.79 11.12 13.94
C LYS A 11 -5.61 9.88 13.09
N SER A 12 -4.37 9.51 12.74
CA SER A 12 -4.09 8.31 11.97
C SER A 12 -4.53 7.04 12.70
N PHE A 13 -4.28 6.97 14.01
CA PHE A 13 -4.66 5.85 14.85
C PHE A 13 -6.19 5.73 14.98
N THR A 14 -6.86 6.85 15.28
CA THR A 14 -8.33 6.88 15.46
C THR A 14 -9.07 6.54 14.17
N LEU A 15 -8.65 7.10 13.05
CA LEU A 15 -9.29 6.92 11.75
C LEU A 15 -8.81 5.66 11.00
N LYS A 16 -7.86 4.92 11.55
CA LYS A 16 -7.17 3.78 10.89
C LYS A 16 -6.72 4.13 9.47
N ARG A 17 -6.32 5.38 9.28
CA ARG A 17 -5.88 5.93 8.01
C ARG A 17 -4.70 6.86 8.22
N LEU A 18 -3.61 6.66 7.49
CA LEU A 18 -2.42 7.49 7.59
C LEU A 18 -2.73 8.93 7.18
N ILE A 19 -2.55 9.87 8.10
CA ILE A 19 -2.74 11.31 7.91
C ILE A 19 -1.39 11.99 8.00
N PHE A 20 -0.98 12.61 6.91
CA PHE A 20 0.26 13.38 6.82
C PHE A 20 0.07 14.56 5.85
N SER A 21 0.95 15.56 5.96
CA SER A 21 0.94 16.70 5.05
C SER A 21 1.44 16.25 3.66
N GLU A 22 0.57 16.32 2.66
CA GLU A 22 0.92 16.03 1.27
C GLU A 22 1.41 17.29 0.56
N ASN A 23 2.45 17.13 -0.24
CA ASN A 23 2.89 18.16 -1.17
C ASN A 23 1.88 18.27 -2.32
N TRP A 24 1.89 19.43 -3.00
CA TRP A 24 1.03 19.67 -4.17
C TRP A 24 1.28 18.64 -5.28
N ASN A 25 2.53 18.27 -5.51
CA ASN A 25 2.92 17.26 -6.48
C ASN A 25 2.28 15.88 -6.20
N ASP A 26 2.19 15.47 -4.92
CA ASP A 26 1.54 14.19 -4.56
C ASP A 26 0.04 14.20 -4.88
N LYS A 27 -0.61 15.37 -4.80
CA LYS A 27 -2.02 15.53 -5.18
C LYS A 27 -2.20 15.44 -6.69
N ILE A 28 -1.33 16.10 -7.47
CA ILE A 28 -1.34 16.03 -8.94
C ILE A 28 -1.09 14.59 -9.40
N ASP A 29 -0.09 13.90 -8.86
CA ASP A 29 0.20 12.52 -9.18
C ASP A 29 -1.02 11.61 -8.96
N ARG A 30 -1.75 11.82 -7.85
CA ARG A 30 -2.96 11.05 -7.58
C ARG A 30 -4.08 11.34 -8.59
N ILE A 31 -4.28 12.59 -8.97
CA ILE A 31 -5.25 12.96 -10.01
C ILE A 31 -4.88 12.32 -11.33
N LEU A 32 -3.60 12.38 -11.74
CA LEU A 32 -3.11 11.74 -12.96
C LEU A 32 -3.37 10.23 -12.96
N ILE A 33 -3.12 9.55 -11.83
CA ILE A 33 -3.38 8.12 -11.69
C ILE A 33 -4.86 7.82 -11.91
N TYR A 34 -5.78 8.60 -11.32
CA TYR A 34 -7.21 8.41 -11.52
C TYR A 34 -7.65 8.69 -12.97
N VAL A 35 -7.07 9.70 -13.62
CA VAL A 35 -7.34 9.99 -15.04
C VAL A 35 -6.88 8.82 -15.93
N VAL A 36 -5.65 8.34 -15.74
CA VAL A 36 -5.11 7.21 -16.53
C VAL A 36 -5.97 5.95 -16.35
N PHE A 37 -6.27 5.57 -15.11
CA PHE A 37 -7.08 4.37 -14.88
C PHE A 37 -8.54 4.55 -15.29
N GLY A 38 -9.09 5.75 -15.13
CA GLY A 38 -10.42 6.09 -15.65
C GLY A 38 -10.49 5.92 -17.16
N THR A 39 -9.49 6.39 -17.90
CA THR A 39 -9.39 6.20 -19.35
C THR A 39 -9.28 4.72 -19.72
N LEU A 40 -8.49 3.94 -18.98
CA LEU A 40 -8.35 2.49 -19.18
C LEU A 40 -9.63 1.69 -18.83
N ILE A 41 -10.60 2.29 -18.15
CA ILE A 41 -11.92 1.70 -17.94
C ILE A 41 -12.87 2.10 -19.07
N ILE A 42 -12.93 3.40 -19.38
CA ILE A 42 -13.91 3.97 -20.30
C ILE A 42 -13.66 3.52 -21.74
N LEU A 43 -12.41 3.57 -22.22
CA LEU A 43 -12.10 3.21 -23.61
C LEU A 43 -12.41 1.74 -23.93
N PRO A 44 -11.98 0.74 -23.18
CA PRO A 44 -12.33 -0.65 -23.44
C PRO A 44 -13.85 -0.91 -23.32
N ALA A 45 -14.53 -0.27 -22.35
CA ALA A 45 -15.99 -0.39 -22.22
C ALA A 45 -16.69 0.12 -23.47
N PHE A 46 -16.28 1.28 -23.98
CA PHE A 46 -16.82 1.82 -25.22
C PHE A 46 -16.51 0.94 -26.45
N MET A 47 -15.30 0.34 -26.50
CA MET A 47 -14.93 -0.58 -27.56
C MET A 47 -15.74 -1.88 -27.53
N ILE A 48 -16.06 -2.40 -26.34
CA ILE A 48 -16.95 -3.56 -26.19
C ILE A 48 -18.35 -3.26 -26.76
N LEU A 49 -18.90 -2.08 -26.48
CA LEU A 49 -20.22 -1.67 -26.96
C LEU A 49 -20.28 -1.52 -28.48
N LYS A 50 -19.15 -1.24 -29.12
CA LYS A 50 -19.05 -1.08 -30.58
C LYS A 50 -18.52 -2.32 -31.32
N ALA A 51 -18.17 -3.39 -30.61
CA ALA A 51 -17.57 -4.57 -31.21
C ALA A 51 -18.56 -5.33 -32.11
N ASP A 52 -18.09 -5.70 -33.28
CA ASP A 52 -18.81 -6.66 -34.14
C ASP A 52 -18.42 -8.09 -33.70
N PHE A 53 -19.34 -8.75 -33.01
CA PHE A 53 -19.13 -10.11 -32.51
C PHE A 53 -19.16 -11.19 -33.57
N ASN A 54 -19.50 -10.86 -34.83
CA ASN A 54 -19.38 -11.77 -35.93
C ASN A 54 -17.92 -11.94 -36.40
N LEU A 55 -17.06 -10.99 -36.08
CA LEU A 55 -15.62 -11.06 -36.37
C LEU A 55 -14.89 -11.78 -35.24
N PRO A 56 -14.25 -12.96 -35.53
CA PRO A 56 -13.65 -13.79 -34.46
C PRO A 56 -12.60 -13.04 -33.62
N ASN A 57 -11.76 -12.21 -34.24
CA ASN A 57 -10.74 -11.44 -33.55
C ASN A 57 -11.33 -10.37 -32.63
N GLN A 58 -12.38 -9.66 -33.08
CA GLN A 58 -13.06 -8.66 -32.26
C GLN A 58 -13.78 -9.32 -31.07
N LYS A 59 -14.46 -10.45 -31.35
CA LYS A 59 -15.11 -11.25 -30.30
C LYS A 59 -14.12 -11.69 -29.24
N LEU A 60 -12.96 -12.24 -29.60
CA LEU A 60 -11.95 -12.69 -28.65
C LEU A 60 -11.44 -11.54 -27.79
N ILE A 61 -11.02 -10.42 -28.40
CA ILE A 61 -10.51 -9.25 -27.69
C ILE A 61 -11.56 -8.66 -26.74
N SER A 62 -12.80 -8.52 -27.24
CA SER A 62 -13.89 -7.93 -26.45
C SER A 62 -14.29 -8.78 -25.24
N LEU A 63 -14.20 -10.11 -25.35
CA LEU A 63 -14.57 -11.02 -24.26
C LEU A 63 -13.43 -11.34 -23.30
N THR A 64 -12.18 -11.06 -23.67
CA THR A 64 -11.01 -11.40 -22.83
C THR A 64 -10.20 -10.18 -22.43
N ALA A 65 -9.56 -9.51 -23.38
CA ALA A 65 -8.59 -8.45 -23.11
C ALA A 65 -9.25 -7.21 -22.47
N PHE A 66 -10.39 -6.76 -23.01
CA PHE A 66 -11.04 -5.57 -22.48
C PHE A 66 -11.63 -5.75 -21.08
N PRO A 67 -12.39 -6.83 -20.77
CA PRO A 67 -12.82 -7.08 -19.39
C PRO A 67 -11.66 -7.21 -18.38
N LEU A 68 -10.57 -7.87 -18.77
CA LEU A 68 -9.38 -7.98 -17.94
C LEU A 68 -8.75 -6.61 -17.65
N THR A 69 -8.65 -5.75 -18.67
CA THR A 69 -8.13 -4.38 -18.54
C THR A 69 -9.00 -3.53 -17.60
N ILE A 70 -10.33 -3.62 -17.77
CA ILE A 70 -11.29 -2.93 -16.89
C ILE A 70 -11.14 -3.40 -15.45
N PHE A 71 -11.11 -4.72 -15.21
CA PHE A 71 -10.98 -5.30 -13.89
C PHE A 71 -9.67 -4.88 -13.22
N LEU A 72 -8.54 -4.94 -13.94
CA LEU A 72 -7.24 -4.52 -13.43
C LEU A 72 -7.24 -3.03 -13.09
N SER A 73 -7.83 -2.19 -13.95
CA SER A 73 -7.90 -0.75 -13.72
C SER A 73 -8.78 -0.40 -12.53
N LEU A 74 -9.93 -1.06 -12.34
CA LEU A 74 -10.78 -0.91 -11.15
C LEU A 74 -10.03 -1.32 -9.88
N TYR A 75 -9.29 -2.43 -9.93
CA TYR A 75 -8.46 -2.85 -8.81
C TYR A 75 -7.39 -1.82 -8.47
N LEU A 76 -6.73 -1.23 -9.46
CA LEU A 76 -5.71 -0.19 -9.26
C LEU A 76 -6.30 1.10 -8.68
N VAL A 77 -7.49 1.52 -9.14
CA VAL A 77 -8.24 2.64 -8.54
C VAL A 77 -8.56 2.37 -7.07
N TYR A 78 -9.10 1.18 -6.77
CA TYR A 78 -9.38 0.76 -5.40
C TYR A 78 -8.12 0.79 -4.53
N ARG A 79 -7.00 0.26 -5.03
CA ARG A 79 -5.73 0.24 -4.30
C ARG A 79 -5.18 1.64 -4.06
N THR A 80 -5.31 2.55 -5.03
CA THR A 80 -4.90 3.96 -4.86
C THR A 80 -5.74 4.65 -3.78
N ALA A 81 -7.05 4.42 -3.77
CA ALA A 81 -7.96 4.98 -2.77
C ALA A 81 -7.67 4.45 -1.35
N THR A 82 -7.27 3.18 -1.24
CA THR A 82 -7.03 2.48 0.04
C THR A 82 -5.56 2.45 0.47
N GLU A 83 -4.64 3.05 -0.29
CA GLU A 83 -3.19 3.04 0.00
C GLU A 83 -2.85 3.54 1.41
N LYS A 84 -3.59 4.53 1.91
CA LYS A 84 -3.40 5.12 3.23
C LYS A 84 -4.09 4.37 4.37
N HIS A 85 -4.91 3.37 4.09
CA HIS A 85 -5.55 2.61 5.14
C HIS A 85 -4.52 1.81 5.94
N LEU A 86 -4.60 1.93 7.26
CA LEU A 86 -3.74 1.23 8.18
C LEU A 86 -4.33 -0.15 8.48
N ILE A 87 -3.51 -1.16 8.31
CA ILE A 87 -3.86 -2.54 8.66
C ILE A 87 -3.49 -2.76 10.11
N GLU A 88 -4.42 -3.29 10.86
CA GLU A 88 -4.24 -3.61 12.27
C GLU A 88 -3.65 -5.03 12.44
N LEU A 89 -2.62 -5.11 13.27
CA LEU A 89 -2.06 -6.32 13.80
C LEU A 89 -2.17 -6.26 15.34
N LYS A 90 -3.04 -7.08 15.91
CA LYS A 90 -3.12 -7.25 17.36
C LYS A 90 -1.93 -8.06 17.83
N THR A 91 -1.28 -7.61 18.88
CA THR A 91 -0.13 -8.24 19.52
C THR A 91 -0.45 -8.46 21.00
N GLN A 92 0.43 -9.16 21.72
CA GLN A 92 0.33 -9.35 23.18
C GLN A 92 1.46 -8.60 23.90
N PHE A 93 2.16 -7.73 23.20
CA PHE A 93 3.36 -7.09 23.66
C PHE A 93 3.14 -5.60 23.90
N ASN A 94 3.88 -5.04 24.85
CA ASN A 94 3.95 -3.60 25.04
C ASN A 94 4.65 -2.89 23.88
N GLU A 95 4.58 -1.57 23.83
CA GLU A 95 5.16 -0.74 22.77
C GLU A 95 6.65 -1.04 22.54
N GLY A 96 7.43 -1.15 23.63
CA GLY A 96 8.88 -1.41 23.56
C GLY A 96 9.20 -2.75 22.90
N LYS A 97 8.52 -3.82 23.28
CA LYS A 97 8.71 -5.15 22.70
C LYS A 97 8.21 -5.21 21.24
N ASN A 98 7.07 -4.59 20.96
CA ASN A 98 6.56 -4.45 19.60
C ASN A 98 7.60 -3.79 18.69
N ARG A 99 8.24 -2.73 19.17
CA ARG A 99 9.29 -2.02 18.45
C ARG A 99 10.54 -2.89 18.24
N GLN A 100 10.98 -3.60 19.28
CA GLN A 100 12.11 -4.52 19.15
C GLN A 100 11.88 -5.59 18.06
N ILE A 101 10.69 -6.19 18.04
CA ILE A 101 10.31 -7.19 17.01
C ILE A 101 10.32 -6.55 15.63
N LEU A 102 9.84 -5.32 15.47
CA LEU A 102 9.88 -4.61 14.19
C LEU A 102 11.31 -4.32 13.72
N MET A 103 12.23 -3.98 14.61
CA MET A 103 13.64 -3.79 14.25
C MET A 103 14.29 -5.10 13.83
N MET A 104 14.06 -6.20 14.56
CA MET A 104 14.53 -7.53 14.14
C MET A 104 13.93 -7.93 12.78
N PHE A 105 12.65 -7.63 12.55
CA PHE A 105 12.01 -7.85 11.26
C PHE A 105 12.68 -7.03 10.14
N ALA A 106 13.02 -5.77 10.41
CA ALA A 106 13.70 -4.89 9.46
C ALA A 106 15.08 -5.47 9.08
N ASP A 107 15.88 -5.86 10.04
CA ASP A 107 17.21 -6.45 9.83
C ASP A 107 17.13 -7.74 9.02
N LYS A 108 16.25 -8.67 9.42
CA LYS A 108 16.03 -9.95 8.74
C LYS A 108 15.61 -9.80 7.28
N ASN A 109 14.79 -8.79 6.98
CA ASN A 109 14.31 -8.51 5.63
C ASN A 109 15.15 -7.47 4.87
N LYS A 110 16.30 -7.06 5.43
CA LYS A 110 17.22 -6.07 4.85
C LYS A 110 16.52 -4.76 4.49
N LEU A 111 15.58 -4.32 5.34
CA LEU A 111 14.90 -3.04 5.21
C LEU A 111 15.75 -1.95 5.86
N ILE A 112 15.71 -0.77 5.27
CA ILE A 112 16.45 0.39 5.78
C ILE A 112 15.51 1.17 6.72
N VAL A 113 15.93 1.35 7.97
CA VAL A 113 15.25 2.22 8.91
C VAL A 113 15.47 3.68 8.47
N SER A 114 14.45 4.30 7.93
CA SER A 114 14.51 5.68 7.45
C SER A 114 14.19 6.68 8.56
N ARG A 115 13.29 6.30 9.45
CA ARG A 115 12.93 7.11 10.61
C ARG A 115 12.48 6.21 11.74
N ASP A 116 13.03 6.47 12.90
CA ASP A 116 12.70 5.80 14.15
C ASP A 116 12.30 6.86 15.17
N SER A 117 11.04 6.88 15.55
CA SER A 117 10.46 7.82 16.49
C SER A 117 9.68 7.03 17.56
N LYS A 118 9.44 7.60 18.72
CA LYS A 118 8.77 6.89 19.82
C LYS A 118 7.46 6.20 19.41
N GLU A 119 6.65 6.84 18.60
CA GLU A 119 5.30 6.36 18.28
C GLU A 119 5.19 5.70 16.88
N TYR A 120 6.20 5.85 16.03
CA TYR A 120 6.17 5.27 14.68
C TYR A 120 7.56 4.95 14.13
N VAL A 121 7.59 3.97 13.24
CA VAL A 121 8.79 3.54 12.53
C VAL A 121 8.52 3.58 11.02
N ILE A 122 9.46 4.13 10.25
CA ILE A 122 9.41 4.14 8.79
C ILE A 122 10.54 3.27 8.27
N LEU A 123 10.18 2.23 7.54
CA LEU A 123 11.11 1.31 6.89
C LEU A 123 11.02 1.48 5.38
N ASN A 124 12.15 1.47 4.70
CA ASN A 124 12.22 1.50 3.24
C ASN A 124 12.84 0.21 2.70
N THR A 125 12.37 -0.23 1.54
CA THR A 125 13.09 -1.26 0.78
C THR A 125 14.41 -0.71 0.26
N ARG A 126 15.38 -1.59 -0.03
CA ARG A 126 16.75 -1.23 -0.47
C ARG A 126 16.79 -0.25 -1.64
N LEU A 127 15.81 -0.29 -2.52
CA LEU A 127 15.69 0.63 -3.66
C LEU A 127 14.76 1.82 -3.37
N TYR A 128 14.37 2.04 -2.13
CA TYR A 128 13.42 3.09 -1.72
C TYR A 128 12.10 3.10 -2.52
N ARG A 129 11.78 1.96 -3.18
CA ARG A 129 10.56 1.85 -3.98
C ARG A 129 9.30 1.66 -3.14
N THR A 130 9.45 1.07 -1.96
CA THR A 130 8.34 0.86 -1.04
C THR A 130 8.73 1.38 0.33
N THR A 131 7.90 2.24 0.88
CA THR A 131 8.00 2.74 2.25
C THR A 131 6.92 2.04 3.07
N VAL A 132 7.30 1.43 4.17
CA VAL A 132 6.37 0.84 5.14
C VAL A 132 6.38 1.70 6.38
N ILE A 133 5.21 2.11 6.81
CA ILE A 133 5.02 2.96 8.00
C ILE A 133 4.31 2.13 9.04
N PHE A 134 4.89 2.08 10.23
CA PHE A 134 4.33 1.41 11.40
C PHE A 134 4.00 2.44 12.46
N ILE A 135 2.80 2.41 13.01
CA ILE A 135 2.42 3.10 14.25
C ILE A 135 2.37 2.04 15.33
N VAL A 136 3.17 2.23 16.38
CA VAL A 136 3.39 1.23 17.42
C VAL A 136 2.73 1.71 18.70
N LYS A 137 1.92 0.85 19.32
CA LYS A 137 1.31 1.05 20.62
C LYS A 137 1.26 -0.27 21.40
N ASP A 138 0.84 -0.20 22.65
CA ASP A 138 0.62 -1.40 23.45
C ASP A 138 -0.45 -2.29 22.81
N ASN A 139 -0.14 -3.56 22.67
CA ASN A 139 -1.00 -4.61 22.12
C ASN A 139 -1.43 -4.43 20.66
N ILE A 140 -0.98 -3.37 19.98
CA ILE A 140 -1.42 -3.07 18.62
C ILE A 140 -0.27 -2.48 17.79
N VAL A 141 -0.12 -2.98 16.58
CA VAL A 141 0.71 -2.36 15.54
C VAL A 141 -0.17 -2.08 14.33
N LEU A 142 -0.25 -0.81 13.94
CA LEU A 142 -0.88 -0.40 12.69
C LEU A 142 0.19 -0.19 11.63
N PHE A 143 -0.06 -0.63 10.42
CA PHE A 143 0.91 -0.43 9.34
C PHE A 143 0.25 -0.20 7.98
N THR A 144 0.96 0.47 7.11
CA THR A 144 0.66 0.57 5.68
C THR A 144 1.94 0.54 4.86
N ALA A 145 1.83 0.10 3.62
CA ALA A 145 2.91 0.13 2.66
C ALA A 145 2.54 1.01 1.48
N MET A 146 3.40 1.94 1.14
CA MET A 146 3.20 2.93 0.09
C MET A 146 4.35 2.86 -0.91
N THR A 147 4.07 3.05 -2.19
CA THR A 147 5.11 3.18 -3.19
C THR A 147 5.74 4.58 -3.11
N ASN A 148 7.05 4.62 -3.19
CA ASN A 148 7.82 5.85 -3.20
C ASN A 148 8.63 5.95 -4.50
N GLY A 149 7.97 6.34 -5.60
CA GLY A 149 8.58 6.47 -6.91
C GLY A 149 9.08 7.89 -7.19
N TYR A 150 9.90 8.02 -8.25
CA TYR A 150 10.46 9.32 -8.66
C TYR A 150 9.49 10.18 -9.47
N ARG A 151 8.53 9.57 -10.19
CA ARG A 151 7.61 10.29 -11.10
C ARG A 151 6.14 9.97 -10.84
N ILE A 152 5.78 8.70 -10.91
CA ILE A 152 4.39 8.25 -10.68
C ILE A 152 4.40 7.19 -9.60
N ASN A 153 3.63 7.41 -8.54
CA ASN A 153 3.52 6.49 -7.40
C ASN A 153 2.37 5.50 -7.63
N PHE A 154 2.63 4.44 -8.39
CA PHE A 154 1.65 3.35 -8.50
C PHE A 154 1.38 2.70 -7.15
N PRO A 155 0.12 2.32 -6.86
CA PRO A 155 -0.22 1.68 -5.59
C PRO A 155 0.48 0.32 -5.44
N THR A 156 0.85 -0.03 -4.22
CA THR A 156 1.40 -1.36 -3.92
C THR A 156 0.32 -2.43 -4.05
N LEU A 157 0.49 -3.40 -4.94
CA LEU A 157 -0.55 -4.37 -5.28
C LEU A 157 -0.76 -5.43 -4.17
N ILE A 158 0.29 -6.11 -3.76
CA ILE A 158 0.20 -7.31 -2.90
C ILE A 158 0.93 -7.12 -1.56
N CYS A 159 1.74 -6.07 -1.43
CA CYS A 159 2.63 -5.88 -0.29
C CYS A 159 1.94 -5.96 1.08
N HIS A 160 0.73 -5.43 1.23
CA HIS A 160 0.03 -5.42 2.52
C HIS A 160 -0.29 -6.82 3.03
N PHE A 161 -0.76 -7.71 2.16
CA PHE A 161 -1.11 -9.07 2.55
C PHE A 161 0.12 -9.89 2.94
N LEU A 162 1.13 -9.87 2.07
CA LEU A 162 2.39 -10.58 2.33
C LEU A 162 3.11 -10.04 3.57
N LEU A 163 3.11 -8.73 3.73
CA LEU A 163 3.70 -8.07 4.90
C LEU A 163 2.96 -8.48 6.18
N LYS A 164 1.62 -8.50 6.16
CA LYS A 164 0.82 -8.96 7.30
C LYS A 164 1.14 -10.40 7.69
N GLN A 165 1.25 -11.30 6.71
CA GLN A 165 1.60 -12.69 6.98
C GLN A 165 3.00 -12.85 7.58
N ARG A 166 4.00 -12.16 7.02
CA ARG A 166 5.37 -12.18 7.53
C ARG A 166 5.45 -11.63 8.96
N LEU A 167 4.82 -10.49 9.21
CA LEU A 167 4.76 -9.90 10.55
C LEU A 167 4.10 -10.86 11.55
N LYS A 168 2.95 -11.44 11.20
CA LYS A 168 2.29 -12.43 12.08
C LYS A 168 3.22 -13.59 12.44
N LYS A 169 4.03 -14.06 11.49
CA LYS A 169 5.00 -15.13 11.74
C LYS A 169 6.06 -14.70 12.75
N GLU A 170 6.64 -13.50 12.59
CA GLU A 170 7.65 -12.99 13.53
C GLU A 170 7.07 -12.77 14.94
N TYR A 171 5.88 -12.21 15.04
CA TYR A 171 5.19 -12.02 16.33
C TYR A 171 4.85 -13.37 16.99
N LYS A 172 4.49 -14.39 16.22
CA LYS A 172 4.26 -15.74 16.74
C LYS A 172 5.56 -16.37 17.25
N LEU A 173 6.67 -16.23 16.55
CA LEU A 173 7.97 -16.70 17.01
C LEU A 173 8.36 -16.01 18.32
N ALA A 174 8.25 -14.70 18.39
CA ALA A 174 8.56 -13.94 19.60
C ALA A 174 7.65 -14.27 20.81
N SER A 175 6.48 -14.87 20.60
CA SER A 175 5.59 -15.34 21.69
C SER A 175 5.95 -16.74 22.21
N VAL A 176 6.76 -17.51 21.49
CA VAL A 176 7.24 -18.83 21.92
C VAL A 176 8.49 -18.71 22.78
N ASP A 177 9.24 -17.62 22.58
CA ASP A 177 10.49 -17.35 23.30
C ASP A 177 10.27 -16.66 24.69
N LEU A 178 9.01 -16.57 25.14
CA LEU A 178 8.57 -16.07 26.45
C LEU A 178 8.07 -17.21 27.33
#